data_80f2dda5a26432189267f7e89b76530e
#
_entry.id   80f2dda5a26432189267f7e89b76530e
#
_cell.length_a   1.000
_cell.length_b   1.000
_cell.length_c   1.000
_cell.angle_alpha   90.00
_cell.angle_beta   90.00
_cell.angle_gamma   90.00
#
_symmetry.space_group_name_H-M   'P 1'
#
loop_
_entity.id
_entity.type
_entity.pdbx_description
1 polymer ?
#
loop_
_entity_poly.entity_id
_entity_poly.type
_entity_poly.pdbx_seq_one_letter_code
_entity_poly.pdbx_strand_id
1 'polypeptide(L)'
;MRFYTNVQMVGNHFLVRGYENGRHFMTREKFYPTLFVESKGKTKYKTLEGEYVQSIEPGTVRDCREFIKRYDGVDNFKIYGNDRYIYQYISEKYPEEEIKFDTNKIKISTIDIEVKAENGFPDVESAAEEVLLITVQDYTTKQIRTWGQGPFNNRQQNVIYKQFRTEYELLNDFINWWMIEDNTPEVVTGWNSELYDIPYLVRRIDRILGEKLMKRISPWGLVTERETMIMGRKHISYDVGGITQLDYLNLYKKFTYKAQESYRLDYIASVELGQKKLDHSEFCLLYTSPSPRD
;
A
#
# COMPACT_ATOMS: atom_id res chain seq x y z
N MET A 1 -9.23 10.09 21.73
CA MET A 1 -9.51 9.96 20.27
C MET A 1 -8.82 8.71 19.75
N ARG A 2 -9.56 7.82 19.06
CA ARG A 2 -9.05 6.60 18.44
C ARG A 2 -9.46 6.59 16.97
N PHE A 3 -8.54 6.29 16.05
CA PHE A 3 -8.82 6.10 14.64
C PHE A 3 -7.86 5.08 14.02
N TYR A 4 -8.33 4.40 12.98
CA TYR A 4 -7.52 3.43 12.22
C TYR A 4 -6.82 4.12 11.04
N THR A 5 -5.68 3.61 10.65
CA THR A 5 -4.97 3.97 9.41
C THR A 5 -4.97 2.82 8.40
N ASN A 6 -5.06 1.59 8.90
CA ASN A 6 -5.17 0.39 8.07
C ASN A 6 -5.96 -0.69 8.80
N VAL A 7 -6.84 -1.37 8.08
CA VAL A 7 -7.56 -2.57 8.54
C VAL A 7 -7.43 -3.65 7.48
N GLN A 8 -6.86 -4.77 7.84
CA GLN A 8 -6.71 -5.92 6.96
C GLN A 8 -7.24 -7.18 7.61
N MET A 9 -7.93 -8.02 6.85
CA MET A 9 -8.44 -9.29 7.33
C MET A 9 -7.54 -10.45 6.88
N VAL A 10 -7.10 -11.27 7.84
CA VAL A 10 -6.30 -12.47 7.59
C VAL A 10 -6.95 -13.66 8.30
N GLY A 11 -7.58 -14.53 7.53
CA GLY A 11 -8.40 -15.61 8.06
C GLY A 11 -9.57 -15.06 8.90
N ASN A 12 -9.58 -15.40 10.19
CA ASN A 12 -10.59 -14.95 11.15
C ASN A 12 -10.14 -13.74 12.00
N HIS A 13 -9.00 -13.13 11.66
CA HIS A 13 -8.43 -12.04 12.43
C HIS A 13 -8.41 -10.75 11.63
N PHE A 14 -8.63 -9.65 12.33
CA PHE A 14 -8.49 -8.31 11.81
C PHE A 14 -7.20 -7.71 12.37
N LEU A 15 -6.32 -7.31 11.46
CA LEU A 15 -5.07 -6.62 11.75
C LEU A 15 -5.33 -5.14 11.60
N VAL A 16 -5.18 -4.40 12.68
CA VAL A 16 -5.54 -2.99 12.73
C VAL A 16 -4.33 -2.16 13.14
N ARG A 17 -4.02 -1.16 12.35
CA ARG A 17 -3.08 -0.09 12.69
C ARG A 17 -3.84 1.22 12.85
N GLY A 18 -3.36 2.07 13.72
CA GLY A 18 -3.99 3.36 13.95
C GLY A 18 -3.38 4.11 15.12
N TYR A 19 -4.12 5.10 15.60
CA TYR A 19 -3.72 5.95 16.72
C TYR A 19 -4.80 5.98 17.80
N GLU A 20 -4.37 5.89 19.04
CA GLU A 20 -5.21 6.06 20.21
C GLU A 20 -4.56 7.07 21.18
N ASN A 21 -5.25 8.16 21.47
CA ASN A 21 -4.74 9.25 22.31
C ASN A 21 -3.35 9.75 21.89
N GLY A 22 -3.14 9.84 20.56
CA GLY A 22 -1.90 10.32 19.96
C GLY A 22 -0.76 9.30 19.91
N ARG A 23 -0.96 8.08 20.41
CA ARG A 23 0.02 6.98 20.35
C ARG A 23 -0.37 5.99 19.26
N HIS A 24 0.61 5.53 18.51
CA HIS A 24 0.41 4.47 17.53
C HIS A 24 0.03 3.16 18.22
N PHE A 25 -0.83 2.39 17.59
CA PHE A 25 -1.15 1.03 18.01
C PHE A 25 -1.21 0.06 16.83
N MET A 26 -0.91 -1.19 17.13
CA MET A 26 -1.09 -2.32 16.25
C MET A 26 -1.78 -3.44 17.03
N THR A 27 -2.95 -3.89 16.55
CA THR A 27 -3.73 -4.94 17.22
C THR A 27 -4.14 -6.04 16.26
N ARG A 28 -4.24 -7.26 16.79
CA ARG A 28 -4.81 -8.41 16.11
C ARG A 28 -6.05 -8.86 16.87
N GLU A 29 -7.21 -8.67 16.27
CA GLU A 29 -8.51 -8.87 16.90
C GLU A 29 -9.30 -9.97 16.20
N LYS A 30 -10.11 -10.69 16.97
CA LYS A 30 -11.17 -11.53 16.42
C LYS A 30 -12.43 -10.69 16.25
N PHE A 31 -13.17 -10.98 15.22
CA PHE A 31 -14.45 -10.36 14.94
C PHE A 31 -15.47 -11.41 14.55
N TYR A 32 -16.69 -11.26 15.01
CA TYR A 32 -17.81 -12.15 14.76
C TYR A 32 -18.87 -11.39 13.96
N PRO A 33 -18.88 -11.58 12.62
CA PRO A 33 -19.77 -10.82 11.77
C PRO A 33 -21.24 -11.14 12.03
N THR A 34 -22.09 -10.14 11.90
CA THR A 34 -23.55 -10.27 11.93
C THR A 34 -24.07 -10.48 10.51
N LEU A 35 -24.90 -11.49 10.32
CA LEU A 35 -25.71 -11.71 9.14
C LEU A 35 -27.19 -11.50 9.50
N PHE A 36 -28.06 -11.48 8.49
CA PHE A 36 -29.48 -11.29 8.69
C PHE A 36 -30.26 -12.34 7.88
N VAL A 37 -31.38 -12.79 8.43
CA VAL A 37 -32.32 -13.69 7.78
C VAL A 37 -33.72 -13.11 7.86
N GLU A 38 -34.63 -13.56 7.00
CA GLU A 38 -36.04 -13.12 7.04
C GLU A 38 -36.66 -13.33 8.39
N SER A 39 -37.48 -12.37 8.83
CA SER A 39 -38.24 -12.44 10.07
C SER A 39 -39.72 -12.44 9.77
N LYS A 40 -40.45 -13.38 10.39
CA LYS A 40 -41.94 -13.42 10.32
C LYS A 40 -42.61 -12.33 11.15
N GLY A 41 -41.89 -11.69 12.06
CA GLY A 41 -42.37 -10.64 12.94
C GLY A 41 -41.67 -9.30 12.68
N LYS A 42 -42.26 -8.22 13.25
CA LYS A 42 -41.64 -6.91 13.25
C LYS A 42 -40.35 -6.92 14.07
N THR A 43 -39.24 -6.47 13.47
CA THR A 43 -37.96 -6.28 14.13
C THR A 43 -37.46 -4.86 13.92
N LYS A 44 -36.35 -4.51 14.56
CA LYS A 44 -35.72 -3.20 14.35
C LYS A 44 -34.98 -3.09 13.00
N TYR A 45 -34.75 -4.22 12.34
CA TYR A 45 -34.00 -4.26 11.08
C TYR A 45 -34.92 -4.52 9.89
N LYS A 46 -34.61 -3.87 8.77
CA LYS A 46 -35.32 -4.06 7.50
C LYS A 46 -34.32 -4.14 6.36
N THR A 47 -34.71 -4.85 5.31
CA THR A 47 -34.02 -4.76 4.01
C THR A 47 -34.25 -3.39 3.35
N LEU A 48 -33.56 -3.11 2.26
CA LEU A 48 -33.78 -1.89 1.47
C LEU A 48 -35.19 -1.85 0.88
N GLU A 49 -35.82 -3.00 0.65
CA GLU A 49 -37.18 -3.17 0.15
C GLU A 49 -38.23 -3.05 1.26
N GLY A 50 -37.79 -2.96 2.53
CA GLY A 50 -38.68 -2.76 3.68
C GLY A 50 -39.14 -4.05 4.39
N GLU A 51 -38.65 -5.21 3.98
CA GLU A 51 -38.93 -6.50 4.63
C GLU A 51 -38.23 -6.59 5.98
N TYR A 52 -38.91 -7.21 6.97
CA TYR A 52 -38.31 -7.39 8.28
C TYR A 52 -37.29 -8.54 8.29
N VAL A 53 -36.12 -8.27 8.87
CA VAL A 53 -35.07 -9.26 9.06
C VAL A 53 -34.61 -9.31 10.52
N GLN A 54 -34.11 -10.46 10.94
CA GLN A 54 -33.49 -10.64 12.26
C GLN A 54 -31.98 -10.90 12.12
N SER A 55 -31.21 -10.37 13.05
CA SER A 55 -29.76 -10.61 13.09
C SER A 55 -29.45 -12.00 13.59
N ILE A 56 -28.42 -12.59 13.02
CA ILE A 56 -27.82 -13.86 13.44
C ILE A 56 -26.30 -13.70 13.48
N GLU A 57 -25.66 -14.42 14.39
CA GLU A 57 -24.20 -14.47 14.54
C GLU A 57 -23.74 -15.92 14.40
N PRO A 58 -23.47 -16.41 13.17
CA PRO A 58 -23.04 -17.79 12.97
C PRO A 58 -21.70 -18.14 13.64
N GLY A 59 -20.90 -17.14 13.98
CA GLY A 59 -19.61 -17.30 14.60
C GLY A 59 -18.51 -16.47 13.93
N THR A 60 -17.34 -17.06 13.69
CA THR A 60 -16.21 -16.40 13.04
C THR A 60 -16.50 -16.07 11.57
N VAL A 61 -15.61 -15.30 10.93
CA VAL A 61 -15.68 -15.05 9.48
C VAL A 61 -15.81 -16.35 8.65
N ARG A 62 -15.09 -17.38 9.06
CA ARG A 62 -15.17 -18.70 8.43
C ARG A 62 -16.56 -19.32 8.61
N ASP A 63 -17.09 -19.28 9.81
CA ASP A 63 -18.41 -19.84 10.13
C ASP A 63 -19.51 -19.12 9.36
N CYS A 64 -19.41 -17.79 9.23
CA CYS A 64 -20.32 -16.99 8.39
C CYS A 64 -20.28 -17.39 6.92
N ARG A 65 -19.07 -17.58 6.35
CA ARG A 65 -18.92 -18.05 4.97
C ARG A 65 -19.47 -19.45 4.76
N GLU A 66 -19.21 -20.36 5.69
CA GLU A 66 -19.77 -21.73 5.67
C GLU A 66 -21.29 -21.71 5.81
N PHE A 67 -21.82 -20.84 6.64
CA PHE A 67 -23.26 -20.64 6.81
C PHE A 67 -23.89 -20.16 5.49
N ILE A 68 -23.35 -19.10 4.86
CA ILE A 68 -23.85 -18.61 3.58
C ILE A 68 -23.82 -19.73 2.53
N LYS A 69 -22.69 -20.44 2.40
CA LYS A 69 -22.53 -21.54 1.44
C LYS A 69 -23.51 -22.70 1.67
N ARG A 70 -23.83 -23.02 2.94
CA ARG A 70 -24.75 -24.11 3.30
C ARG A 70 -26.18 -23.82 2.87
N TYR A 71 -26.59 -22.58 2.92
CA TYR A 71 -27.96 -22.14 2.60
C TYR A 71 -28.07 -21.49 1.23
N ASP A 72 -26.99 -21.46 0.45
CA ASP A 72 -27.01 -20.98 -0.93
C ASP A 72 -27.93 -21.87 -1.79
N GLY A 73 -28.88 -21.23 -2.49
CA GLY A 73 -29.87 -21.94 -3.31
C GLY A 73 -30.97 -22.68 -2.54
N VAL A 74 -31.09 -22.53 -1.21
CA VAL A 74 -32.21 -23.09 -0.45
C VAL A 74 -33.46 -22.24 -0.65
N ASP A 75 -34.53 -22.85 -1.17
CA ASP A 75 -35.81 -22.16 -1.40
C ASP A 75 -36.36 -21.54 -0.13
N ASN A 76 -36.86 -20.31 -0.24
CA ASN A 76 -37.47 -19.53 0.87
C ASN A 76 -36.54 -19.27 2.05
N PHE A 77 -35.22 -19.34 1.87
CA PHE A 77 -34.24 -18.96 2.88
C PHE A 77 -33.22 -17.99 2.29
N LYS A 78 -33.43 -16.71 2.55
CA LYS A 78 -32.53 -15.66 2.08
C LYS A 78 -31.65 -15.19 3.24
N ILE A 79 -30.36 -15.04 2.95
CA ILE A 79 -29.38 -14.46 3.85
C ILE A 79 -29.03 -13.07 3.33
N TYR A 80 -29.08 -12.10 4.21
CA TYR A 80 -28.73 -10.72 3.96
C TYR A 80 -27.52 -10.34 4.81
N GLY A 81 -26.80 -9.31 4.39
CA GLY A 81 -25.65 -8.77 5.08
C GLY A 81 -24.52 -8.48 4.11
N ASN A 82 -23.46 -7.91 4.64
CA ASN A 82 -22.28 -7.56 3.85
C ASN A 82 -21.24 -8.68 3.99
N ASP A 83 -20.87 -9.32 2.91
CA ASP A 83 -19.81 -10.33 2.84
C ASP A 83 -18.38 -9.72 2.93
N ARG A 84 -18.29 -8.41 2.79
CA ARG A 84 -17.05 -7.66 2.99
C ARG A 84 -16.89 -7.28 4.46
N TYR A 85 -16.57 -8.25 5.29
CA TYR A 85 -16.50 -8.13 6.75
C TYR A 85 -15.56 -7.04 7.28
N ILE A 86 -14.59 -6.57 6.49
CA ILE A 86 -13.76 -5.42 6.86
C ILE A 86 -14.60 -4.18 7.08
N TYR A 87 -15.57 -3.91 6.20
CA TYR A 87 -16.45 -2.74 6.34
C TYR A 87 -17.39 -2.86 7.52
N GLN A 88 -17.90 -4.08 7.80
CA GLN A 88 -18.71 -4.31 8.99
C GLN A 88 -17.87 -4.07 10.25
N TYR A 89 -16.65 -4.61 10.30
CA TYR A 89 -15.74 -4.37 11.42
C TYR A 89 -15.49 -2.87 11.64
N ILE A 90 -15.18 -2.13 10.56
CA ILE A 90 -14.95 -0.69 10.63
C ILE A 90 -16.19 0.05 11.14
N SER A 91 -17.37 -0.24 10.57
CA SER A 91 -18.63 0.39 10.97
C SER A 91 -18.99 0.16 12.43
N GLU A 92 -18.69 -1.04 12.98
CA GLU A 92 -19.00 -1.37 14.37
C GLU A 92 -17.97 -0.85 15.38
N LYS A 93 -16.68 -0.88 15.01
CA LYS A 93 -15.57 -0.49 15.90
C LYS A 93 -15.22 0.98 15.83
N TYR A 94 -15.54 1.63 14.71
CA TYR A 94 -15.23 3.01 14.41
C TYR A 94 -16.46 3.70 13.80
N PRO A 95 -17.52 3.94 14.59
CA PRO A 95 -18.71 4.62 14.10
C PRO A 95 -18.35 6.01 13.55
N GLU A 96 -18.97 6.39 12.44
CA GLU A 96 -18.64 7.64 11.73
C GLU A 96 -18.81 8.87 12.62
N GLU A 97 -19.77 8.86 13.52
CA GLU A 97 -20.05 9.96 14.45
C GLU A 97 -18.95 10.16 15.50
N GLU A 98 -18.19 9.11 15.81
CA GLU A 98 -17.16 9.11 16.85
C GLU A 98 -15.72 9.21 16.29
N ILE A 99 -15.54 8.88 15.02
CA ILE A 99 -14.20 8.86 14.43
C ILE A 99 -13.78 10.25 13.94
N LYS A 100 -12.61 10.69 14.40
CA LYS A 100 -11.96 11.90 13.91
C LYS A 100 -10.52 11.56 13.55
N PHE A 101 -10.20 11.65 12.26
CA PHE A 101 -8.85 11.43 11.77
C PHE A 101 -7.96 12.65 12.04
N ASP A 102 -6.84 12.43 12.69
CA ASP A 102 -5.77 13.43 12.77
C ASP A 102 -4.76 13.19 11.64
N THR A 103 -4.94 13.91 10.54
CA THR A 103 -4.10 13.77 9.35
C THR A 103 -2.63 14.07 9.59
N ASN A 104 -2.32 14.89 10.62
CA ASN A 104 -0.93 15.20 10.98
C ASN A 104 -0.19 14.01 11.62
N LYS A 105 -0.93 13.00 12.08
CA LYS A 105 -0.36 11.76 12.62
C LYS A 105 -0.15 10.70 11.55
N ILE A 106 -0.90 10.76 10.44
CA ILE A 106 -0.78 9.79 9.37
C ILE A 106 0.53 10.01 8.63
N LYS A 107 1.44 9.05 8.74
CA LYS A 107 2.74 9.11 8.09
C LYS A 107 2.61 8.70 6.63
N ILE A 108 2.84 9.65 5.73
CA ILE A 108 2.85 9.45 4.29
C ILE A 108 4.28 9.57 3.80
N SER A 109 4.76 8.56 3.10
CA SER A 109 6.09 8.54 2.51
C SER A 109 6.02 8.37 1.00
N THR A 110 6.74 9.23 0.29
CA THR A 110 6.99 9.03 -1.15
C THR A 110 8.25 8.19 -1.29
N ILE A 111 8.18 7.11 -2.08
CA ILE A 111 9.32 6.25 -2.37
C ILE A 111 9.68 6.32 -3.84
N ASP A 112 10.95 6.20 -4.13
CA ASP A 112 11.55 6.23 -5.44
C ASP A 112 12.85 5.44 -5.47
N ILE A 113 13.09 4.64 -6.52
CA ILE A 113 14.32 3.86 -6.67
C ILE A 113 15.00 4.16 -7.99
N GLU A 114 16.33 4.06 -8.01
CA GLU A 114 17.11 4.02 -9.23
C GLU A 114 17.83 2.68 -9.35
N VAL A 115 17.70 2.06 -10.50
CA VAL A 115 18.20 0.71 -10.78
C VAL A 115 19.21 0.79 -11.90
N LYS A 116 20.27 -0.02 -11.81
CA LYS A 116 21.26 -0.16 -12.87
C LYS A 116 20.58 -0.67 -14.15
N ALA A 117 20.92 -0.09 -15.29
CA ALA A 117 20.29 -0.41 -16.57
C ALA A 117 21.34 -0.69 -17.63
N GLU A 118 22.02 -1.84 -17.52
CA GLU A 118 23.08 -2.23 -18.48
C GLU A 118 22.51 -2.83 -19.77
N ASN A 119 21.38 -3.53 -19.68
CA ASN A 119 20.80 -4.31 -20.79
C ASN A 119 19.41 -3.80 -21.24
N GLY A 120 19.17 -2.52 -21.09
CA GLY A 120 17.86 -1.91 -21.37
C GLY A 120 17.05 -1.69 -20.09
N PHE A 121 15.73 -1.69 -20.23
CA PHE A 121 14.83 -1.42 -19.14
C PHE A 121 14.82 -2.55 -18.10
N PRO A 122 15.10 -2.28 -16.80
CA PRO A 122 15.11 -3.32 -15.79
C PRO A 122 13.73 -3.97 -15.61
N ASP A 123 13.70 -5.28 -15.77
CA ASP A 123 12.48 -6.07 -15.65
C ASP A 123 12.14 -6.35 -14.17
N VAL A 124 10.90 -6.03 -13.81
CA VAL A 124 10.38 -6.22 -12.44
C VAL A 124 10.30 -7.70 -12.08
N GLU A 125 9.97 -8.58 -13.04
CA GLU A 125 9.76 -10.00 -12.75
C GLU A 125 11.06 -10.70 -12.36
N SER A 126 12.13 -10.41 -13.04
CA SER A 126 13.46 -10.95 -12.73
C SER A 126 14.18 -10.17 -11.62
N ALA A 127 13.95 -8.86 -11.52
CA ALA A 127 14.68 -7.92 -10.66
C ALA A 127 16.19 -8.22 -10.64
N ALA A 128 16.77 -8.38 -11.85
CA ALA A 128 18.14 -8.88 -12.01
C ALA A 128 19.20 -7.83 -11.70
N GLU A 129 18.93 -6.57 -12.02
CA GLU A 129 19.87 -5.47 -11.91
C GLU A 129 19.92 -4.85 -10.51
N GLU A 130 21.06 -4.29 -10.15
CA GLU A 130 21.29 -3.72 -8.82
C GLU A 130 20.48 -2.46 -8.57
N VAL A 131 19.94 -2.31 -7.37
CA VAL A 131 19.39 -1.05 -6.87
C VAL A 131 20.53 -0.13 -6.47
N LEU A 132 20.66 0.99 -7.17
CA LEU A 132 21.70 2.00 -6.95
C LEU A 132 21.31 3.05 -5.92
N LEU A 133 20.03 3.45 -5.91
CA LEU A 133 19.48 4.43 -4.98
C LEU A 133 18.10 3.98 -4.49
N ILE A 134 17.83 4.27 -3.22
CA ILE A 134 16.49 4.27 -2.65
C ILE A 134 16.28 5.63 -2.01
N THR A 135 15.22 6.32 -2.36
CA THR A 135 14.87 7.62 -1.78
C THR A 135 13.49 7.55 -1.14
N VAL A 136 13.40 8.00 0.10
CA VAL A 136 12.14 8.12 0.84
C VAL A 136 12.01 9.55 1.32
N GLN A 137 10.89 10.19 0.98
CA GLN A 137 10.53 11.52 1.50
C GLN A 137 9.34 11.41 2.43
N ASP A 138 9.48 11.93 3.63
CA ASP A 138 8.36 12.14 4.54
C ASP A 138 7.54 13.36 4.12
N TYR A 139 6.23 13.16 3.95
CA TYR A 139 5.33 14.20 3.47
C TYR A 139 5.20 15.37 4.45
N THR A 140 5.19 15.09 5.74
CA THR A 140 4.95 16.10 6.79
C THR A 140 6.20 16.94 7.05
N THR A 141 7.31 16.29 7.28
CA THR A 141 8.58 16.96 7.60
C THR A 141 9.36 17.44 6.39
N LYS A 142 9.00 16.95 5.19
CA LYS A 142 9.74 17.15 3.94
C LYS A 142 11.18 16.65 3.99
N GLN A 143 11.54 15.86 5.00
CA GLN A 143 12.84 15.25 5.09
C GLN A 143 12.97 14.17 4.01
N ILE A 144 14.07 14.20 3.29
CA ILE A 144 14.45 13.22 2.28
C ILE A 144 15.57 12.37 2.85
N ARG A 145 15.42 11.07 2.80
CA ARG A 145 16.48 10.12 3.12
C ARG A 145 16.79 9.28 1.89
N THR A 146 18.06 9.24 1.54
CA THR A 146 18.54 8.49 0.38
C THR A 146 19.65 7.54 0.78
N TRP A 147 19.51 6.30 0.39
CA TRP A 147 20.54 5.26 0.43
C TRP A 147 21.14 5.12 -0.97
N GLY A 148 22.45 5.21 -1.11
CA GLY A 148 23.08 5.17 -2.42
C GLY A 148 24.44 4.48 -2.42
N GLN A 149 24.83 3.95 -3.57
CA GLN A 149 26.15 3.33 -3.77
C GLN A 149 27.23 4.32 -4.19
N GLY A 150 26.85 5.42 -4.82
CA GLY A 150 27.79 6.44 -5.31
C GLY A 150 28.06 7.57 -4.32
N PRO A 151 29.15 8.32 -4.48
CA PRO A 151 29.40 9.52 -3.70
C PRO A 151 28.42 10.64 -4.07
N PHE A 152 27.88 11.32 -3.06
CA PHE A 152 27.00 12.47 -3.25
C PHE A 152 27.39 13.60 -2.31
N ASN A 153 27.64 14.78 -2.86
CA ASN A 153 27.92 15.98 -2.08
C ASN A 153 26.63 16.70 -1.75
N ASN A 154 26.03 16.33 -0.61
CA ASN A 154 24.78 16.92 -0.16
C ASN A 154 24.99 18.36 0.31
N ARG A 155 24.22 19.30 -0.28
CA ARG A 155 24.18 20.72 0.11
C ARG A 155 22.83 21.14 0.71
N GLN A 156 21.87 20.23 0.76
CA GLN A 156 20.51 20.51 1.24
C GLN A 156 20.33 20.03 2.68
N GLN A 157 19.81 20.90 3.54
CA GLN A 157 19.64 20.58 4.97
C GLN A 157 18.58 19.51 5.26
N ASN A 158 17.58 19.41 4.39
CA ASN A 158 16.49 18.43 4.53
C ASN A 158 16.79 17.07 3.88
N VAL A 159 17.99 16.88 3.31
CA VAL A 159 18.43 15.63 2.71
C VAL A 159 19.44 14.93 3.60
N ILE A 160 19.18 13.67 3.92
CA ILE A 160 20.10 12.76 4.61
C ILE A 160 20.54 11.73 3.57
N TYR A 161 21.77 11.83 3.12
CA TYR A 161 22.36 10.85 2.22
C TYR A 161 23.27 9.89 2.99
N LYS A 162 23.09 8.59 2.75
CA LYS A 162 23.91 7.54 3.33
C LYS A 162 24.53 6.70 2.22
N GLN A 163 25.85 6.71 2.14
CA GLN A 163 26.62 5.98 1.13
C GLN A 163 26.96 4.57 1.59
N PHE A 164 26.85 3.62 0.68
CA PHE A 164 27.22 2.21 0.86
C PHE A 164 28.18 1.76 -0.23
N ARG A 165 28.95 0.71 0.06
CA ARG A 165 29.87 0.12 -0.91
C ARG A 165 29.22 -0.97 -1.75
N THR A 166 28.21 -1.62 -1.20
CA THR A 166 27.51 -2.73 -1.83
C THR A 166 26.00 -2.57 -1.71
N GLU A 167 25.29 -3.14 -2.66
CA GLU A 167 23.82 -3.20 -2.61
C GLU A 167 23.30 -3.95 -1.36
N TYR A 168 24.01 -5.02 -0.96
CA TYR A 168 23.64 -5.77 0.24
C TYR A 168 23.60 -4.87 1.48
N GLU A 169 24.62 -4.04 1.70
CA GLU A 169 24.68 -3.10 2.81
C GLU A 169 23.57 -2.04 2.70
N LEU A 170 23.33 -1.53 1.50
CA LEU A 170 22.28 -0.54 1.21
C LEU A 170 20.91 -1.09 1.56
N LEU A 171 20.53 -2.24 1.01
CA LEU A 171 19.23 -2.86 1.24
C LEU A 171 19.04 -3.27 2.70
N ASN A 172 20.07 -3.80 3.34
CA ASN A 172 20.02 -4.19 4.74
C ASN A 172 19.82 -2.99 5.68
N ASP A 173 20.52 -1.88 5.44
CA ASP A 173 20.35 -0.66 6.22
C ASP A 173 18.97 -0.02 5.96
N PHE A 174 18.50 -0.01 4.72
CA PHE A 174 17.17 0.43 4.36
C PHE A 174 16.07 -0.34 5.13
N ILE A 175 16.10 -1.68 5.10
CA ILE A 175 15.11 -2.51 5.79
C ILE A 175 15.19 -2.31 7.31
N ASN A 176 16.37 -2.21 7.88
CA ASN A 176 16.52 -1.97 9.31
C ASN A 176 15.98 -0.61 9.75
N TRP A 177 16.11 0.41 8.91
CA TRP A 177 15.52 1.71 9.14
C TRP A 177 13.99 1.68 8.95
N TRP A 178 13.52 1.05 7.87
CA TRP A 178 12.11 0.97 7.52
C TRP A 178 11.25 0.29 8.58
N MET A 179 11.76 -0.76 9.20
CA MET A 179 11.03 -1.55 10.21
C MET A 179 10.92 -0.88 11.59
N ILE A 180 11.60 0.23 11.82
CA ILE A 180 11.41 1.02 13.04
C ILE A 180 10.01 1.64 12.99
N GLU A 181 9.22 1.45 14.06
CA GLU A 181 7.82 1.89 14.12
C GLU A 181 7.63 3.36 13.71
N ASP A 182 8.51 4.24 14.20
CA ASP A 182 8.49 5.66 13.86
C ASP A 182 8.86 5.95 12.40
N ASN A 183 9.42 5.02 11.66
CA ASN A 183 9.80 5.18 10.26
C ASN A 183 8.82 4.47 9.32
N THR A 184 8.15 3.41 9.79
CA THR A 184 7.18 2.66 8.97
C THR A 184 5.98 3.51 8.60
N PRO A 185 5.74 3.84 7.32
CA PRO A 185 4.62 4.68 6.94
C PRO A 185 3.27 3.97 7.08
N GLU A 186 2.19 4.73 7.20
CA GLU A 186 0.82 4.27 7.00
C GLU A 186 0.45 4.26 5.53
N VAL A 187 0.98 5.24 4.78
CA VAL A 187 0.72 5.39 3.34
C VAL A 187 2.04 5.53 2.60
N VAL A 188 2.21 4.73 1.58
CA VAL A 188 3.30 4.85 0.60
C VAL A 188 2.73 5.34 -0.72
N THR A 189 3.39 6.32 -1.31
CA THR A 189 3.07 6.86 -2.62
C THR A 189 4.32 6.98 -3.48
N GLY A 190 4.14 7.17 -4.77
CA GLY A 190 5.18 7.40 -5.77
C GLY A 190 4.53 7.51 -7.13
N TRP A 191 5.30 7.74 -8.17
CA TRP A 191 4.81 7.78 -9.53
C TRP A 191 5.01 6.42 -10.21
N ASN A 192 3.94 5.70 -10.49
CA ASN A 192 3.96 4.30 -10.96
C ASN A 192 4.61 3.31 -9.97
N SER A 193 4.66 3.67 -8.71
CA SER A 193 5.35 2.90 -7.67
C SER A 193 4.69 1.55 -7.38
N GLU A 194 3.37 1.42 -7.60
CA GLU A 194 2.64 0.15 -7.43
C GLU A 194 3.09 -0.91 -8.45
N LEU A 195 3.48 -0.51 -9.65
CA LEU A 195 3.86 -1.43 -10.72
C LEU A 195 5.38 -1.51 -10.96
N TYR A 196 6.16 -0.62 -10.36
CA TYR A 196 7.61 -0.62 -10.56
C TYR A 196 8.40 -0.59 -9.23
N ASP A 197 8.43 0.54 -8.53
CA ASP A 197 9.34 0.73 -7.37
C ASP A 197 9.12 -0.33 -6.28
N ILE A 198 7.87 -0.52 -5.87
CA ILE A 198 7.55 -1.48 -4.79
C ILE A 198 7.79 -2.92 -5.23
N PRO A 199 7.29 -3.40 -6.39
CA PRO A 199 7.55 -4.76 -6.83
C PRO A 199 9.03 -5.06 -7.05
N TYR A 200 9.75 -4.12 -7.67
CA TYR A 200 11.19 -4.27 -7.88
C TYR A 200 11.93 -4.40 -6.57
N LEU A 201 11.66 -3.49 -5.63
CA LEU A 201 12.31 -3.47 -4.32
C LEU A 201 12.00 -4.74 -3.51
N VAL A 202 10.74 -5.19 -3.49
CA VAL A 202 10.35 -6.44 -2.81
C VAL A 202 11.13 -7.63 -3.37
N ARG A 203 11.14 -7.80 -4.69
CA ARG A 203 11.85 -8.92 -5.33
C ARG A 203 13.36 -8.82 -5.16
N ARG A 204 13.91 -7.62 -5.23
CA ARG A 204 15.35 -7.43 -5.06
C ARG A 204 15.81 -7.70 -3.64
N ILE A 205 15.04 -7.24 -2.64
CA ILE A 205 15.31 -7.55 -1.24
C ILE A 205 15.23 -9.07 -0.99
N ASP A 206 14.20 -9.74 -1.51
CA ASP A 206 14.07 -11.18 -1.40
C ASP A 206 15.28 -11.91 -2.00
N ARG A 207 15.70 -11.51 -3.19
CA ARG A 207 16.84 -12.08 -3.90
C ARG A 207 18.18 -11.91 -3.17
N ILE A 208 18.41 -10.73 -2.58
CA ILE A 208 19.72 -10.37 -1.99
C ILE A 208 19.78 -10.69 -0.49
N LEU A 209 18.69 -10.43 0.24
CA LEU A 209 18.62 -10.56 1.69
C LEU A 209 17.79 -11.77 2.17
N GLY A 210 16.99 -12.35 1.27
CA GLY A 210 16.11 -13.47 1.53
C GLY A 210 14.73 -13.08 2.08
N GLU A 211 13.78 -14.00 1.94
CA GLU A 211 12.36 -13.84 2.26
C GLU A 211 12.10 -13.31 3.67
N LYS A 212 12.86 -13.75 4.65
CA LYS A 212 12.71 -13.33 6.05
C LYS A 212 12.90 -11.82 6.24
N LEU A 213 13.87 -11.23 5.55
CA LEU A 213 14.12 -9.79 5.59
C LEU A 213 13.16 -9.03 4.67
N MET A 214 12.85 -9.59 3.51
CA MET A 214 11.86 -9.01 2.60
C MET A 214 10.49 -8.84 3.29
N LYS A 215 10.03 -9.82 4.04
CA LYS A 215 8.76 -9.71 4.79
C LYS A 215 8.74 -8.57 5.81
N ARG A 216 9.88 -8.06 6.23
CA ARG A 216 9.97 -6.90 7.15
C ARG A 216 9.62 -5.57 6.51
N ILE A 217 9.41 -5.51 5.19
CA ILE A 217 8.83 -4.32 4.55
C ILE A 217 7.38 -4.09 5.03
N SER A 218 6.70 -5.17 5.44
CA SER A 218 5.39 -5.13 6.06
C SER A 218 5.51 -5.14 7.59
N PRO A 219 4.83 -4.23 8.31
CA PRO A 219 4.78 -4.25 9.77
C PRO A 219 4.14 -5.53 10.34
N TRP A 220 3.34 -6.24 9.53
CA TRP A 220 2.74 -7.53 9.89
C TRP A 220 3.52 -8.74 9.36
N GLY A 221 4.60 -8.52 8.61
CA GLY A 221 5.32 -9.58 7.91
C GLY A 221 4.50 -10.23 6.79
N LEU A 222 3.51 -9.52 6.26
CA LEU A 222 2.60 -9.98 5.23
C LEU A 222 2.88 -9.24 3.93
N VAL A 223 3.48 -9.93 2.98
CA VAL A 223 3.73 -9.44 1.62
C VAL A 223 3.14 -10.45 0.66
N THR A 224 2.15 -10.04 -0.10
CA THR A 224 1.41 -10.93 -0.99
C THR A 224 1.50 -10.43 -2.42
N GLU A 225 1.98 -11.26 -3.32
CA GLU A 225 2.03 -10.96 -4.74
C GLU A 225 0.62 -10.97 -5.35
N ARG A 226 0.36 -10.03 -6.22
CA ARG A 226 -0.84 -9.95 -7.05
C ARG A 226 -0.48 -9.81 -8.51
N GLU A 227 -1.15 -10.58 -9.34
CA GLU A 227 -1.08 -10.44 -10.78
C GLU A 227 -2.28 -9.62 -11.29
N THR A 228 -2.01 -8.62 -12.10
CA THR A 228 -3.03 -7.77 -12.70
C THR A 228 -2.81 -7.70 -14.21
N MET A 229 -3.88 -7.87 -14.97
CA MET A 229 -3.83 -7.70 -16.42
C MET A 229 -4.18 -6.25 -16.78
N ILE A 230 -3.24 -5.53 -17.38
CA ILE A 230 -3.43 -4.14 -17.85
C ILE A 230 -3.14 -4.12 -19.35
N MET A 231 -4.11 -3.72 -20.16
CA MET A 231 -3.99 -3.66 -21.63
C MET A 231 -3.44 -4.96 -22.24
N GLY A 232 -3.89 -6.13 -21.73
CA GLY A 232 -3.47 -7.44 -22.21
C GLY A 232 -2.06 -7.87 -21.79
N ARG A 233 -1.40 -7.13 -20.94
CA ARG A 233 -0.09 -7.47 -20.37
C ARG A 233 -0.22 -7.82 -18.89
N LYS A 234 0.51 -8.86 -18.47
CA LYS A 234 0.63 -9.22 -17.06
C LYS A 234 1.53 -8.21 -16.33
N HIS A 235 1.04 -7.70 -15.23
CA HIS A 235 1.79 -6.87 -14.31
C HIS A 235 1.77 -7.49 -12.92
N ILE A 236 2.89 -7.38 -12.22
CA ILE A 236 3.04 -7.85 -10.85
C ILE A 236 2.99 -6.65 -9.92
N SER A 237 2.19 -6.75 -8.89
CA SER A 237 2.14 -5.82 -7.77
C SER A 237 2.18 -6.58 -6.45
N TYR A 238 2.42 -5.89 -5.35
CA TYR A 238 2.48 -6.50 -4.01
C TYR A 238 1.57 -5.78 -3.04
N ASP A 239 0.76 -6.55 -2.31
CA ASP A 239 0.10 -6.05 -1.11
C ASP A 239 1.08 -6.13 0.07
N VAL A 240 1.44 -4.98 0.61
CA VAL A 240 2.27 -4.87 1.81
C VAL A 240 1.35 -4.69 3.01
N GLY A 241 1.11 -5.77 3.75
CA GLY A 241 0.17 -5.77 4.87
C GLY A 241 0.45 -4.66 5.88
N GLY A 242 -0.58 -3.90 6.23
CA GLY A 242 -0.49 -2.78 7.17
C GLY A 242 -0.02 -1.46 6.57
N ILE A 243 0.31 -1.39 5.29
CA ILE A 243 0.68 -0.16 4.58
C ILE A 243 -0.27 0.03 3.41
N THR A 244 -0.88 1.20 3.31
CA THR A 244 -1.74 1.55 2.18
C THR A 244 -0.88 2.11 1.05
N GLN A 245 -0.95 1.50 -0.13
CA GLN A 245 -0.27 1.99 -1.33
C GLN A 245 -1.23 2.89 -2.11
N LEU A 246 -0.86 4.15 -2.30
CA LEU A 246 -1.61 5.12 -3.09
C LEU A 246 -0.70 5.65 -4.20
N ASP A 247 -0.67 4.93 -5.32
CA ASP A 247 0.11 5.34 -6.49
C ASP A 247 -0.40 6.68 -7.04
N TYR A 248 0.48 7.68 -7.10
CA TYR A 248 0.10 9.02 -7.52
C TYR A 248 -0.30 9.09 -9.00
N LEU A 249 0.28 8.24 -9.85
CA LEU A 249 -0.14 8.12 -11.25
C LEU A 249 -1.59 7.65 -11.36
N ASN A 250 -2.00 6.67 -10.56
CA ASN A 250 -3.38 6.18 -10.54
C ASN A 250 -4.35 7.24 -9.99
N LEU A 251 -3.95 7.96 -8.95
CA LEU A 251 -4.72 9.10 -8.42
C LEU A 251 -4.85 10.20 -9.46
N TYR A 252 -3.76 10.57 -10.11
CA TYR A 252 -3.76 11.58 -11.15
C TYR A 252 -4.72 11.21 -12.29
N LYS A 253 -4.62 10.01 -12.85
CA LYS A 253 -5.53 9.52 -13.90
C LYS A 253 -7.00 9.52 -13.48
N LYS A 254 -7.27 9.18 -12.21
CA LYS A 254 -8.64 9.10 -11.67
C LYS A 254 -9.29 10.46 -11.49
N PHE A 255 -8.51 11.47 -11.08
CA PHE A 255 -9.02 12.80 -10.72
C PHE A 255 -8.76 13.87 -11.78
N THR A 256 -8.05 13.54 -12.87
CA THR A 256 -7.83 14.44 -14.00
C THR A 256 -8.83 14.14 -15.12
N TYR A 257 -9.70 15.09 -15.43
CA TYR A 257 -10.78 14.88 -16.42
C TYR A 257 -10.31 14.94 -17.88
N LYS A 258 -9.12 15.46 -18.13
CA LYS A 258 -8.55 15.53 -19.50
C LYS A 258 -7.52 14.41 -19.67
N ALA A 259 -7.69 13.61 -20.72
CA ALA A 259 -6.65 12.68 -21.12
C ALA A 259 -5.39 13.45 -21.53
N GLN A 260 -4.24 12.97 -21.07
CA GLN A 260 -2.93 13.51 -21.40
C GLN A 260 -2.32 12.75 -22.58
N GLU A 261 -1.48 13.40 -23.37
CA GLU A 261 -0.75 12.78 -24.47
C GLU A 261 0.24 11.73 -23.98
N SER A 262 0.85 12.00 -22.80
CA SER A 262 1.75 11.11 -22.11
C SER A 262 1.52 11.18 -20.60
N TYR A 263 1.67 10.03 -19.91
CA TYR A 263 1.61 9.95 -18.44
C TYR A 263 3.01 9.80 -17.83
N ARG A 264 4.05 10.11 -18.58
CA ARG A 264 5.40 10.19 -18.06
C ARG A 264 5.50 11.30 -17.02
N LEU A 265 6.23 11.06 -15.93
CA LEU A 265 6.35 12.05 -14.85
C LEU A 265 6.86 13.41 -15.36
N ASP A 266 7.86 13.38 -16.24
CA ASP A 266 8.44 14.59 -16.83
C ASP A 266 7.43 15.40 -17.66
N TYR A 267 6.61 14.71 -18.48
CA TYR A 267 5.55 15.33 -19.24
C TYR A 267 4.50 15.95 -18.33
N ILE A 268 4.01 15.19 -17.34
CA ILE A 268 2.99 15.68 -16.42
C ILE A 268 3.53 16.83 -15.55
N ALA A 269 4.77 16.76 -15.08
CA ALA A 269 5.40 17.87 -14.36
C ALA A 269 5.52 19.14 -15.23
N SER A 270 5.80 18.98 -16.53
CA SER A 270 5.81 20.10 -17.47
C SER A 270 4.43 20.71 -17.68
N VAL A 271 3.38 19.89 -17.80
CA VAL A 271 2.01 20.33 -18.02
C VAL A 271 1.43 21.00 -16.76
N GLU A 272 1.60 20.38 -15.59
CA GLU A 272 0.95 20.83 -14.36
C GLU A 272 1.74 21.89 -13.59
N LEU A 273 3.07 21.81 -13.62
CA LEU A 273 3.96 22.66 -12.82
C LEU A 273 4.85 23.58 -13.64
N GLY A 274 4.85 23.44 -14.98
CA GLY A 274 5.80 24.16 -15.85
C GLY A 274 7.26 23.79 -15.63
N GLN A 275 7.50 22.66 -14.93
CA GLN A 275 8.84 22.17 -14.60
C GLN A 275 9.20 20.99 -15.49
N LYS A 276 10.46 20.94 -15.92
CA LYS A 276 11.02 19.81 -16.65
C LYS A 276 12.06 19.11 -15.78
N LYS A 277 12.33 17.85 -16.08
CA LYS A 277 13.45 17.11 -15.50
C LYS A 277 14.74 17.90 -15.75
N LEU A 278 15.60 18.02 -14.75
CA LEU A 278 16.89 18.67 -14.92
C LEU A 278 17.71 17.87 -15.94
N ASP A 279 18.32 18.58 -16.88
CA ASP A 279 19.24 17.95 -17.83
C ASP A 279 20.54 17.61 -17.11
N HIS A 280 20.84 16.33 -17.03
CA HIS A 280 22.06 15.79 -16.44
C HIS A 280 22.88 15.02 -17.46
N SER A 281 22.75 15.35 -18.73
CA SER A 281 23.48 14.70 -19.85
C SER A 281 25.00 14.67 -19.66
N GLU A 282 25.55 15.60 -18.88
CA GLU A 282 26.97 15.62 -18.52
C GLU A 282 27.40 14.48 -17.57
N PHE A 283 26.46 13.85 -16.86
CA PHE A 283 26.73 12.74 -15.93
C PHE A 283 26.25 11.39 -16.47
N CYS A 284 26.33 11.21 -17.70
CA CYS A 284 25.68 10.34 -18.68
C CYS A 284 25.66 8.81 -18.46
N LEU A 285 26.15 8.23 -17.38
CA LEU A 285 26.06 6.76 -17.19
C LEU A 285 24.77 6.28 -16.55
N LEU A 286 24.08 7.14 -15.80
CA LEU A 286 22.78 6.83 -15.16
C LEU A 286 21.57 7.24 -16.00
N TYR A 287 21.76 8.08 -17.03
CA TYR A 287 20.69 8.77 -17.76
C TYR A 287 20.54 8.36 -19.23
N THR A 288 21.37 7.45 -19.73
CA THR A 288 21.27 6.97 -21.13
C THR A 288 20.18 5.91 -21.32
N SER A 289 19.65 5.36 -20.27
CA SER A 289 18.48 4.47 -20.36
C SER A 289 17.19 5.26 -20.11
N PRO A 290 16.13 5.01 -20.89
CA PRO A 290 14.82 5.58 -20.59
C PRO A 290 14.41 5.12 -19.18
N SER A 291 14.09 6.09 -18.31
CA SER A 291 13.56 5.77 -16.98
C SER A 291 12.31 4.90 -17.11
N PRO A 292 12.11 3.92 -16.23
CA PRO A 292 10.88 3.11 -16.19
C PRO A 292 9.60 3.93 -16.07
N ARG A 293 9.73 5.18 -15.69
CA ARG A 293 8.64 6.15 -15.58
C ARG A 293 8.39 6.90 -16.86
N ASP A 294 9.26 6.75 -17.80
CA ASP A 294 9.16 7.28 -19.13
C ASP A 294 8.49 6.24 -20.02
#